data_42b4f82399747e984af82b64b642c904
#
_entry.id   42b4f82399747e984af82b64b642c904
#
_cell.length_a   1.000
_cell.length_b   1.000
_cell.length_c   1.000
_cell.angle_alpha   90.00
_cell.angle_beta   90.00
_cell.angle_gamma   90.00
#
_symmetry.space_group_name_H-M   'P 1'
#
loop_
_entity.id
_entity.type
_entity.pdbx_description
1 polymer ?
#
loop_
_entity_poly.entity_id
_entity_poly.type
_entity_poly.pdbx_seq_one_letter_code
_entity_poly.pdbx_strand_id
1 'polypeptide(L)'
;MSAALRLTNLTVSYDRHPAVHHLTAEIPAAEMTAIVGPNGAGKSTLLKALLGLAPHIEGRIECTARRIAYLPQQAEIDRSFPISVFDTVLLGRWSRFGGFGAAKPVDLHDAKHAIEAVGLSGFERRPIDTLSVGQFQRVLFARVLLQDADLVLLDEPFAAIDSKTVADLMVLIQRWRAEQRTVVVVLHDLDQVRRDFPSALLLARELVDAGPTARVLSADNLLRARAMAEAWDEHADACEVPVRLSA
;
A
#
# COMPACT_ATOMS: atom_id res chain seq x y z
N MET A 1 -17.18 5.79 13.53
CA MET A 1 -16.61 5.88 12.17
C MET A 1 -16.79 4.53 11.50
N SER A 2 -17.17 4.48 10.23
CA SER A 2 -17.26 3.21 9.49
C SER A 2 -15.86 2.71 9.15
N ALA A 3 -15.65 1.39 9.18
CA ALA A 3 -14.41 0.78 8.74
C ALA A 3 -14.42 0.65 7.21
N ALA A 4 -13.32 1.01 6.54
CA ALA A 4 -13.09 0.72 5.13
C ALA A 4 -12.66 -0.73 4.93
N LEU A 5 -11.85 -1.23 5.86
CA LEU A 5 -11.37 -2.61 5.91
C LEU A 5 -11.59 -3.19 7.30
N ARG A 6 -12.10 -4.41 7.36
CA ARG A 6 -12.17 -5.23 8.57
C ARG A 6 -11.47 -6.56 8.31
N LEU A 7 -10.50 -6.86 9.13
CA LEU A 7 -9.70 -8.08 9.09
C LEU A 7 -10.05 -8.91 10.33
N THR A 8 -10.42 -10.16 10.14
CA THR A 8 -10.80 -11.05 11.24
C THR A 8 -10.01 -12.34 11.16
N ASN A 9 -9.14 -12.54 12.15
CA ASN A 9 -8.30 -13.74 12.28
C ASN A 9 -7.54 -14.06 10.98
N LEU A 10 -6.97 -13.02 10.33
CA LEU A 10 -6.32 -13.14 9.05
C LEU A 10 -4.94 -13.78 9.20
N THR A 11 -4.72 -14.90 8.54
CA THR A 11 -3.41 -15.55 8.37
C THR A 11 -3.07 -15.58 6.88
N VAL A 12 -1.84 -15.19 6.55
CA VAL A 12 -1.34 -15.19 5.18
C VAL A 12 -0.03 -15.95 5.14
N SER A 13 0.03 -17.03 4.34
CA SER A 13 1.18 -17.93 4.31
C SER A 13 1.78 -18.04 2.90
N TYR A 14 3.10 -18.23 2.84
CA TYR A 14 3.85 -18.66 1.68
C TYR A 14 4.52 -19.99 2.02
N ASP A 15 4.32 -21.01 1.19
CA ASP A 15 4.91 -22.35 1.37
C ASP A 15 4.77 -22.88 2.82
N ARG A 16 3.57 -22.75 3.41
CA ARG A 16 3.21 -23.10 4.79
C ARG A 16 3.87 -22.26 5.90
N HIS A 17 4.65 -21.22 5.56
CA HIS A 17 5.21 -20.32 6.56
C HIS A 17 4.34 -19.06 6.65
N PRO A 18 3.71 -18.77 7.82
CA PRO A 18 2.88 -17.59 7.99
C PRO A 18 3.73 -16.32 7.99
N ALA A 19 3.47 -15.44 7.03
CA ALA A 19 4.06 -14.11 6.97
C ALA A 19 3.21 -13.08 7.75
N VAL A 20 1.89 -13.32 7.87
CA VAL A 20 0.97 -12.62 8.77
C VAL A 20 0.16 -13.69 9.50
N HIS A 21 -0.01 -13.55 10.82
CA HIS A 21 -0.59 -14.58 11.67
C HIS A 21 -1.69 -14.01 12.56
N HIS A 22 -2.90 -14.58 12.49
CA HIS A 22 -4.07 -14.27 13.33
C HIS A 22 -4.40 -12.78 13.49
N LEU A 23 -4.19 -11.98 12.44
CA LEU A 23 -4.38 -10.54 12.49
C LEU A 23 -5.88 -10.19 12.53
N THR A 24 -6.29 -9.46 13.56
CA THR A 24 -7.63 -8.86 13.66
C THR A 24 -7.50 -7.37 13.86
N ALA A 25 -7.97 -6.58 12.88
CA ALA A 25 -7.86 -5.12 12.89
C ALA A 25 -8.95 -4.48 12.05
N GLU A 26 -9.23 -3.20 12.32
CA GLU A 26 -10.07 -2.35 11.48
C GLU A 26 -9.26 -1.15 10.98
N ILE A 27 -9.45 -0.78 9.70
CA ILE A 27 -8.91 0.42 9.11
C ILE A 27 -10.06 1.38 8.84
N PRO A 28 -10.03 2.59 9.44
CA PRO A 28 -11.10 3.57 9.30
C PRO A 28 -11.27 4.04 7.85
N ALA A 29 -12.52 4.30 7.43
CA ALA A 29 -12.82 4.90 6.14
C ALA A 29 -12.46 6.39 6.11
N ALA A 30 -12.10 6.91 4.93
CA ALA A 30 -11.76 8.31 4.69
C ALA A 30 -10.61 8.83 5.57
N GLU A 31 -9.69 7.96 5.94
CA GLU A 31 -8.56 8.28 6.81
C GLU A 31 -7.23 7.77 6.22
N MET A 32 -6.13 8.33 6.74
CA MET A 32 -4.78 7.90 6.42
C MET A 32 -4.28 6.99 7.54
N THR A 33 -3.99 5.73 7.21
CA THR A 33 -3.42 4.74 8.15
C THR A 33 -2.04 4.32 7.69
N ALA A 34 -1.04 4.43 8.57
CA ALA A 34 0.29 3.89 8.31
C ALA A 34 0.38 2.44 8.79
N ILE A 35 0.97 1.56 7.99
CA ILE A 35 1.39 0.22 8.42
C ILE A 35 2.89 0.29 8.70
N VAL A 36 3.27 -0.02 9.92
CA VAL A 36 4.67 0.01 10.38
C VAL A 36 5.06 -1.30 11.04
N GLY A 37 6.35 -1.54 11.17
CA GLY A 37 6.91 -2.73 11.80
C GLY A 37 8.30 -3.07 11.27
N PRO A 38 9.02 -3.99 11.90
CA PRO A 38 10.36 -4.41 11.47
C PRO A 38 10.34 -5.01 10.06
N ASN A 39 11.54 -5.21 9.49
CA ASN A 39 11.67 -5.94 8.22
C ASN A 39 11.20 -7.38 8.42
N GLY A 40 10.52 -7.94 7.41
CA GLY A 40 9.93 -9.28 7.52
C GLY A 40 8.65 -9.37 8.37
N ALA A 41 8.11 -8.25 8.87
CA ALA A 41 6.88 -8.22 9.67
C ALA A 41 5.60 -8.54 8.90
N GLY A 42 5.65 -8.78 7.59
CA GLY A 42 4.47 -9.11 6.77
C GLY A 42 3.71 -7.90 6.21
N LYS A 43 4.28 -6.68 6.25
CA LYS A 43 3.60 -5.46 5.80
C LYS A 43 3.16 -5.50 4.33
N SER A 44 4.07 -5.77 3.40
CA SER A 44 3.76 -5.91 1.97
C SER A 44 2.87 -7.13 1.69
N THR A 45 3.06 -8.21 2.48
CA THR A 45 2.19 -9.40 2.42
C THR A 45 0.75 -9.05 2.79
N LEU A 46 0.55 -8.22 3.82
CA LEU A 46 -0.77 -7.74 4.19
C LEU A 46 -1.40 -6.94 3.05
N LEU A 47 -0.68 -6.00 2.41
CA LEU A 47 -1.20 -5.28 1.24
C LEU A 47 -1.55 -6.22 0.09
N LYS A 48 -0.70 -7.22 -0.20
CA LYS A 48 -0.98 -8.23 -1.23
C LYS A 48 -2.21 -9.07 -0.90
N ALA A 49 -2.43 -9.41 0.37
CA ALA A 49 -3.63 -10.11 0.81
C ALA A 49 -4.90 -9.27 0.62
N LEU A 50 -4.86 -7.95 0.93
CA LEU A 50 -5.97 -7.03 0.69
C LEU A 50 -6.36 -6.91 -0.79
N LEU A 51 -5.42 -7.19 -1.69
CA LEU A 51 -5.61 -7.20 -3.14
C LEU A 51 -6.03 -8.58 -3.69
N GLY A 52 -6.07 -9.61 -2.85
CA GLY A 52 -6.28 -10.99 -3.29
C GLY A 52 -5.10 -11.58 -4.09
N LEU A 53 -3.90 -11.01 -3.94
CA LEU A 53 -2.68 -11.44 -4.64
C LEU A 53 -1.81 -12.40 -3.82
N ALA A 54 -2.15 -12.65 -2.57
CA ALA A 54 -1.43 -13.62 -1.73
C ALA A 54 -1.92 -15.06 -2.01
N PRO A 55 -1.02 -16.07 -1.99
CA PRO A 55 -1.35 -17.43 -2.42
C PRO A 55 -2.27 -18.17 -1.44
N HIS A 56 -2.07 -18.00 -0.14
CA HIS A 56 -2.86 -18.67 0.89
C HIS A 56 -3.34 -17.65 1.92
N ILE A 57 -4.65 -17.47 1.99
CA ILE A 57 -5.32 -16.53 2.90
C ILE A 57 -6.36 -17.32 3.69
N GLU A 58 -6.23 -17.29 5.03
CA GLU A 58 -7.22 -17.82 5.97
C GLU A 58 -7.80 -16.68 6.79
N GLY A 59 -9.01 -16.85 7.31
CA GLY A 59 -9.74 -15.78 7.99
C GLY A 59 -10.61 -14.98 7.03
N ARG A 60 -10.91 -13.73 7.39
CA ARG A 60 -11.87 -12.90 6.65
C ARG A 60 -11.35 -11.49 6.42
N ILE A 61 -11.48 -11.03 5.17
CA ILE A 61 -11.25 -9.64 4.75
C ILE A 61 -12.58 -9.08 4.25
N GLU A 62 -13.07 -8.03 4.91
CA GLU A 62 -14.21 -7.27 4.46
C GLU A 62 -13.74 -5.89 3.99
N CYS A 63 -14.03 -5.54 2.73
CA CYS A 63 -13.66 -4.28 2.13
C CYS A 63 -14.90 -3.57 1.60
N THR A 64 -15.10 -2.31 1.99
CA THR A 64 -16.23 -1.50 1.53
C THR A 64 -15.92 -0.71 0.27
N ALA A 65 -14.64 -0.61 -0.11
CA ALA A 65 -14.21 0.10 -1.30
C ALA A 65 -14.63 -0.64 -2.57
N ARG A 66 -15.11 0.11 -3.55
CA ARG A 66 -15.48 -0.43 -4.89
C ARG A 66 -14.27 -0.52 -5.82
N ARG A 67 -13.31 0.41 -5.65
CA ARG A 67 -12.09 0.49 -6.46
C ARG A 67 -10.90 0.62 -5.55
N ILE A 68 -9.90 -0.21 -5.79
CA ILE A 68 -8.64 -0.21 -5.05
C ILE A 68 -7.52 0.17 -6.01
N ALA A 69 -6.72 1.16 -5.65
CA ALA A 69 -5.48 1.48 -6.33
C ALA A 69 -4.30 0.95 -5.51
N TYR A 70 -3.30 0.41 -6.19
CA TYR A 70 -2.10 -0.11 -5.57
C TYR A 70 -0.84 0.44 -6.21
N LEU A 71 0.04 0.92 -5.37
CA LEU A 71 1.41 1.26 -5.72
C LEU A 71 2.33 0.24 -5.06
N PRO A 72 2.91 -0.69 -5.83
CA PRO A 72 3.85 -1.68 -5.30
C PRO A 72 5.19 -1.04 -4.97
N GLN A 73 6.00 -1.74 -4.18
CA GLN A 73 7.37 -1.35 -3.93
C GLN A 73 8.13 -1.17 -5.26
N GLN A 74 8.92 -0.11 -5.37
CA GLN A 74 9.57 0.27 -6.64
C GLN A 74 10.50 -0.82 -7.18
N ALA A 75 11.13 -1.59 -6.31
CA ALA A 75 12.01 -2.70 -6.68
C ALA A 75 11.28 -3.85 -7.43
N GLU A 76 9.96 -3.95 -7.30
CA GLU A 76 9.14 -4.97 -7.99
C GLU A 76 8.79 -4.58 -9.44
N ILE A 77 9.12 -3.35 -9.89
CA ILE A 77 8.73 -2.85 -11.20
C ILE A 77 9.91 -2.92 -12.17
N ASP A 78 9.76 -3.72 -13.22
CA ASP A 78 10.73 -3.77 -14.32
C ASP A 78 10.67 -2.48 -15.13
N ARG A 79 11.76 -1.69 -15.07
CA ARG A 79 11.91 -0.44 -15.80
C ARG A 79 12.53 -0.62 -17.18
N SER A 80 13.01 -1.81 -17.52
CA SER A 80 13.64 -2.08 -18.81
C SER A 80 12.63 -2.19 -19.96
N PHE A 81 11.35 -2.33 -19.63
CA PHE A 81 10.29 -2.35 -20.64
C PHE A 81 10.19 -0.99 -21.36
N PRO A 82 10.24 -0.95 -22.72
CA PRO A 82 10.27 0.27 -23.48
C PRO A 82 8.89 0.95 -23.54
N ILE A 83 8.48 1.57 -22.46
CA ILE A 83 7.20 2.28 -22.34
C ILE A 83 7.43 3.74 -21.97
N SER A 84 6.60 4.64 -22.49
CA SER A 84 6.67 6.07 -22.15
C SER A 84 6.03 6.38 -20.79
N VAL A 85 6.36 7.55 -20.22
CA VAL A 85 5.69 8.11 -19.04
C VAL A 85 4.18 8.16 -19.27
N PHE A 86 3.74 8.68 -20.42
CA PHE A 86 2.33 8.83 -20.73
C PHE A 86 1.62 7.48 -20.77
N ASP A 87 2.17 6.49 -21.44
CA ASP A 87 1.57 5.17 -21.54
C ASP A 87 1.54 4.47 -20.18
N THR A 88 2.61 4.62 -19.37
CA THR A 88 2.66 4.09 -18.00
C THR A 88 1.55 4.67 -17.12
N VAL A 89 1.32 5.97 -17.19
CA VAL A 89 0.24 6.63 -16.45
C VAL A 89 -1.12 6.18 -16.99
N LEU A 90 -1.28 6.09 -18.31
CA LEU A 90 -2.53 5.68 -18.95
C LEU A 90 -2.95 4.26 -18.55
N LEU A 91 -2.01 3.36 -18.21
CA LEU A 91 -2.32 2.06 -17.62
C LEU A 91 -3.17 2.15 -16.34
N GLY A 92 -3.21 3.30 -15.66
CA GLY A 92 -4.14 3.53 -14.54
C GLY A 92 -5.62 3.43 -14.94
N ARG A 93 -5.95 3.58 -16.23
CA ARG A 93 -7.32 3.39 -16.80
C ARG A 93 -7.51 2.02 -17.44
N TRP A 94 -6.56 1.10 -17.31
CA TRP A 94 -6.63 -0.23 -17.95
C TRP A 94 -7.95 -0.96 -17.69
N SER A 95 -8.52 -0.85 -16.50
CA SER A 95 -9.81 -1.45 -16.15
C SER A 95 -10.99 -0.93 -16.97
N ARG A 96 -10.86 0.24 -17.63
CA ARG A 96 -11.91 0.83 -18.45
C ARG A 96 -11.90 0.34 -19.91
N PHE A 97 -10.71 0.13 -20.48
CA PHE A 97 -10.60 -0.24 -21.89
C PHE A 97 -10.02 -1.64 -22.12
N GLY A 98 -9.34 -2.26 -21.13
CA GLY A 98 -8.78 -3.62 -21.24
C GLY A 98 -7.76 -3.78 -22.37
N GLY A 99 -7.41 -5.03 -22.68
CA GLY A 99 -6.40 -5.35 -23.70
C GLY A 99 -6.86 -5.17 -25.16
N PHE A 100 -8.17 -5.08 -25.41
CA PHE A 100 -8.74 -4.97 -26.76
C PHE A 100 -9.47 -3.64 -27.01
N GLY A 101 -9.61 -2.80 -26.01
CA GLY A 101 -10.23 -1.49 -26.13
C GLY A 101 -9.24 -0.38 -26.41
N ALA A 102 -9.75 0.77 -26.84
CA ALA A 102 -8.97 1.99 -27.02
C ALA A 102 -9.27 3.00 -25.92
N ALA A 103 -8.24 3.70 -25.45
CA ALA A 103 -8.41 4.83 -24.55
C ALA A 103 -9.25 5.94 -25.22
N LYS A 104 -10.23 6.47 -24.50
CA LYS A 104 -11.08 7.55 -24.98
C LYS A 104 -10.35 8.91 -24.84
N PRO A 105 -10.77 9.95 -25.58
CA PRO A 105 -10.18 11.29 -25.44
C PRO A 105 -10.16 11.80 -23.99
N VAL A 106 -11.15 11.48 -23.17
CA VAL A 106 -11.19 11.83 -21.75
C VAL A 106 -10.10 11.14 -20.95
N ASP A 107 -9.79 9.87 -21.23
CA ASP A 107 -8.73 9.13 -20.52
C ASP A 107 -7.35 9.70 -20.86
N LEU A 108 -7.15 10.14 -22.13
CA LEU A 108 -5.92 10.80 -22.57
C LEU A 108 -5.75 12.18 -21.93
N HIS A 109 -6.84 12.91 -21.78
CA HIS A 109 -6.87 14.20 -21.11
C HIS A 109 -6.54 14.04 -19.61
N ASP A 110 -7.23 13.13 -18.92
CA ASP A 110 -7.02 12.84 -17.50
C ASP A 110 -5.58 12.38 -17.23
N ALA A 111 -4.97 11.57 -18.13
CA ALA A 111 -3.59 11.13 -18.00
C ALA A 111 -2.60 12.31 -18.07
N LYS A 112 -2.82 13.29 -18.96
CA LYS A 112 -2.00 14.51 -19.02
C LYS A 112 -2.11 15.32 -17.72
N HIS A 113 -3.31 15.51 -17.19
CA HIS A 113 -3.52 16.20 -15.93
C HIS A 113 -2.87 15.47 -14.74
N ALA A 114 -2.90 14.13 -14.74
CA ALA A 114 -2.22 13.36 -13.69
C ALA A 114 -0.69 13.56 -13.75
N ILE A 115 -0.10 13.61 -14.96
CA ILE A 115 1.33 13.90 -15.15
C ILE A 115 1.68 15.32 -14.70
N GLU A 116 0.84 16.30 -15.02
CA GLU A 116 1.00 17.68 -14.59
C GLU A 116 0.91 17.79 -13.05
N ALA A 117 -0.06 17.14 -12.43
CA ALA A 117 -0.28 17.16 -10.98
C ALA A 117 0.92 16.63 -10.17
N VAL A 118 1.75 15.77 -10.75
CA VAL A 118 3.00 15.27 -10.13
C VAL A 118 4.24 16.06 -10.55
N GLY A 119 4.08 17.15 -11.31
CA GLY A 119 5.18 18.04 -11.74
C GLY A 119 6.07 17.42 -12.83
N LEU A 120 5.50 16.60 -13.72
CA LEU A 120 6.21 15.95 -14.84
C LEU A 120 5.76 16.45 -16.22
N SER A 121 5.21 17.67 -16.31
CA SER A 121 4.89 18.30 -17.61
C SER A 121 6.11 18.31 -18.52
N GLY A 122 5.93 17.90 -19.77
CA GLY A 122 7.00 17.78 -20.78
C GLY A 122 7.78 16.47 -20.76
N PHE A 123 7.44 15.53 -19.83
CA PHE A 123 8.06 14.21 -19.75
C PHE A 123 7.23 13.10 -20.45
N GLU A 124 6.09 13.41 -21.03
CA GLU A 124 5.08 12.48 -21.52
C GLU A 124 5.65 11.41 -22.44
N ARG A 125 6.58 11.81 -23.33
CA ARG A 125 7.20 10.93 -24.34
C ARG A 125 8.50 10.28 -23.89
N ARG A 126 9.00 10.60 -22.68
CA ARG A 126 10.25 10.01 -22.19
C ARG A 126 10.03 8.54 -21.83
N PRO A 127 10.95 7.65 -22.18
CA PRO A 127 10.97 6.27 -21.68
C PRO A 127 11.20 6.26 -20.17
N ILE A 128 10.55 5.31 -19.45
CA ILE A 128 10.64 5.24 -17.99
C ILE A 128 12.02 4.82 -17.47
N ASP A 129 12.81 4.12 -18.28
CA ASP A 129 14.18 3.71 -17.95
C ASP A 129 15.15 4.89 -17.83
N THR A 130 14.85 6.02 -18.52
CA THR A 130 15.67 7.25 -18.52
C THR A 130 15.41 8.16 -17.31
N LEU A 131 14.43 7.81 -16.47
CA LEU A 131 14.02 8.65 -15.34
C LEU A 131 14.89 8.41 -14.11
N SER A 132 15.11 9.47 -13.30
CA SER A 132 15.62 9.30 -11.95
C SER A 132 14.61 8.50 -11.08
N VAL A 133 15.09 7.99 -9.95
CA VAL A 133 14.23 7.25 -8.98
C VAL A 133 13.02 8.10 -8.57
N GLY A 134 13.24 9.36 -8.18
CA GLY A 134 12.16 10.26 -7.77
C GLY A 134 11.21 10.63 -8.92
N GLN A 135 11.71 10.81 -10.15
CA GLN A 135 10.87 11.05 -11.32
C GLN A 135 9.99 9.83 -11.62
N PHE A 136 10.56 8.63 -11.58
CA PHE A 136 9.79 7.41 -11.79
C PHE A 136 8.72 7.22 -10.70
N GLN A 137 9.05 7.52 -9.43
CA GLN A 137 8.07 7.47 -8.35
C GLN A 137 6.88 8.41 -8.61
N ARG A 138 7.14 9.64 -9.10
CA ARG A 138 6.07 10.58 -9.51
C ARG A 138 5.20 10.01 -10.64
N VAL A 139 5.78 9.28 -11.60
CA VAL A 139 5.00 8.57 -12.66
C VAL A 139 4.07 7.54 -12.05
N LEU A 140 4.55 6.76 -11.09
CA LEU A 140 3.72 5.76 -10.40
C LEU A 140 2.58 6.41 -9.60
N PHE A 141 2.83 7.54 -8.94
CA PHE A 141 1.77 8.31 -8.27
C PHE A 141 0.75 8.86 -9.26
N ALA A 142 1.19 9.38 -10.43
CA ALA A 142 0.28 9.82 -11.49
C ALA A 142 -0.61 8.66 -11.98
N ARG A 143 -0.05 7.46 -12.13
CA ARG A 143 -0.81 6.26 -12.47
C ARG A 143 -1.87 5.92 -11.42
N VAL A 144 -1.51 5.99 -10.12
CA VAL A 144 -2.45 5.77 -9.00
C VAL A 144 -3.54 6.84 -8.98
N LEU A 145 -3.17 8.11 -9.17
CA LEU A 145 -4.12 9.22 -9.24
C LEU A 145 -5.17 9.00 -10.34
N LEU A 146 -4.72 8.50 -11.50
CA LEU A 146 -5.60 8.23 -12.64
C LEU A 146 -6.56 7.06 -12.39
N GLN A 147 -6.27 6.13 -11.48
CA GLN A 147 -7.18 5.02 -11.14
C GLN A 147 -8.46 5.48 -10.45
N ASP A 148 -8.47 6.66 -9.84
CA ASP A 148 -9.63 7.28 -9.17
C ASP A 148 -10.30 6.29 -8.19
N ALA A 149 -9.53 5.75 -7.26
CA ALA A 149 -9.94 4.70 -6.34
C ALA A 149 -10.45 5.24 -5.01
N ASP A 150 -11.34 4.48 -4.36
CA ASP A 150 -11.87 4.77 -3.02
C ASP A 150 -10.87 4.38 -1.91
N LEU A 151 -10.08 3.34 -2.17
CA LEU A 151 -9.01 2.84 -1.31
C LEU A 151 -7.68 2.87 -2.07
N VAL A 152 -6.69 3.53 -1.50
CA VAL A 152 -5.33 3.64 -2.05
C VAL A 152 -4.36 2.92 -1.14
N LEU A 153 -3.67 1.92 -1.66
CA LEU A 153 -2.65 1.12 -0.96
C LEU A 153 -1.27 1.48 -1.53
N LEU A 154 -0.37 1.95 -0.68
CA LEU A 154 0.98 2.37 -1.08
C LEU A 154 2.02 1.56 -0.29
N ASP A 155 2.87 0.83 -1.01
CA ASP A 155 3.93 0.02 -0.42
C ASP A 155 5.27 0.75 -0.53
N GLU A 156 5.78 1.25 0.59
CA GLU A 156 7.04 2.00 0.71
C GLU A 156 7.20 3.12 -0.36
N PRO A 157 6.20 4.01 -0.51
CA PRO A 157 6.15 4.95 -1.61
C PRO A 157 7.28 6.00 -1.61
N PHE A 158 8.01 6.12 -0.50
CA PHE A 158 9.06 7.13 -0.31
C PHE A 158 10.47 6.55 -0.25
N ALA A 159 10.62 5.25 -0.53
CA ALA A 159 11.94 4.61 -0.53
C ALA A 159 12.88 5.23 -1.56
N ALA A 160 14.10 5.55 -1.16
CA ALA A 160 15.19 6.06 -2.01
C ALA A 160 14.87 7.36 -2.79
N ILE A 161 13.97 8.21 -2.27
CA ILE A 161 13.68 9.52 -2.86
C ILE A 161 14.03 10.66 -1.89
N ASP A 162 14.29 11.84 -2.46
CA ASP A 162 14.68 13.02 -1.69
C ASP A 162 13.51 13.62 -0.90
N SER A 163 13.83 14.34 0.18
CA SER A 163 12.85 14.92 1.10
C SER A 163 11.89 15.92 0.44
N LYS A 164 12.33 16.64 -0.60
CA LYS A 164 11.48 17.56 -1.34
C LYS A 164 10.41 16.79 -2.13
N THR A 165 10.82 15.74 -2.83
CA THR A 165 9.88 14.87 -3.54
C THR A 165 8.91 14.20 -2.57
N VAL A 166 9.37 13.73 -1.39
CA VAL A 166 8.48 13.21 -0.33
C VAL A 166 7.43 14.24 0.06
N ALA A 167 7.84 15.49 0.32
CA ALA A 167 6.91 16.55 0.71
C ALA A 167 5.84 16.81 -0.37
N ASP A 168 6.23 16.88 -1.64
CA ASP A 168 5.31 17.07 -2.76
C ASP A 168 4.30 15.91 -2.88
N LEU A 169 4.76 14.66 -2.73
CA LEU A 169 3.89 13.48 -2.78
C LEU A 169 2.96 13.39 -1.57
N MET A 170 3.41 13.83 -0.38
CA MET A 170 2.54 13.90 0.81
C MET A 170 1.39 14.88 0.63
N VAL A 171 1.57 15.99 -0.10
CA VAL A 171 0.47 16.90 -0.44
C VAL A 171 -0.60 16.18 -1.26
N LEU A 172 -0.23 15.31 -2.20
CA LEU A 172 -1.18 14.50 -2.98
C LEU A 172 -1.93 13.50 -2.08
N ILE A 173 -1.23 12.83 -1.17
CA ILE A 173 -1.85 11.88 -0.23
C ILE A 173 -2.86 12.60 0.69
N GLN A 174 -2.50 13.77 1.21
CA GLN A 174 -3.39 14.59 2.04
C GLN A 174 -4.63 15.05 1.26
N ARG A 175 -4.45 15.37 -0.03
CA ARG A 175 -5.58 15.70 -0.91
C ARG A 175 -6.53 14.52 -1.07
N TRP A 176 -6.03 13.28 -1.27
CA TRP A 176 -6.88 12.09 -1.33
C TRP A 176 -7.73 11.91 -0.07
N ARG A 177 -7.14 12.14 1.11
CA ARG A 177 -7.91 12.15 2.37
C ARG A 177 -8.98 13.25 2.38
N ALA A 178 -8.66 14.46 1.94
CA ALA A 178 -9.63 15.55 1.85
C ALA A 178 -10.79 15.20 0.88
N GLU A 179 -10.52 14.41 -0.16
CA GLU A 179 -11.51 13.85 -1.10
C GLU A 179 -12.26 12.62 -0.53
N GLN A 180 -12.14 12.35 0.78
CA GLN A 180 -12.77 11.23 1.49
C GLN A 180 -12.32 9.83 0.99
N ARG A 181 -11.12 9.72 0.43
CA ARG A 181 -10.52 8.43 0.10
C ARG A 181 -9.83 7.85 1.33
N THR A 182 -9.84 6.54 1.44
CA THR A 182 -9.04 5.82 2.45
C THR A 182 -7.65 5.58 1.89
N VAL A 183 -6.62 5.90 2.66
CA VAL A 183 -5.23 5.71 2.24
C VAL A 183 -4.49 4.86 3.27
N VAL A 184 -3.90 3.76 2.82
CA VAL A 184 -3.06 2.87 3.64
C VAL A 184 -1.65 2.88 3.09
N VAL A 185 -0.68 3.21 3.93
CA VAL A 185 0.72 3.41 3.49
C VAL A 185 1.66 2.58 4.36
N VAL A 186 2.47 1.74 3.75
CA VAL A 186 3.58 1.07 4.44
C VAL A 186 4.76 2.04 4.54
N LEU A 187 5.25 2.28 5.75
CA LEU A 187 6.34 3.20 6.03
C LEU A 187 7.34 2.61 7.02
N HIS A 188 8.60 3.08 6.92
CA HIS A 188 9.68 2.75 7.86
C HIS A 188 10.06 3.93 8.76
N ASP A 189 9.84 5.17 8.31
CA ASP A 189 10.15 6.38 9.07
C ASP A 189 9.05 6.66 10.09
N LEU A 190 9.30 6.31 11.35
CA LEU A 190 8.35 6.50 12.46
C LEU A 190 8.11 7.98 12.78
N ASP A 191 9.07 8.87 12.52
CA ASP A 191 8.89 10.30 12.76
C ASP A 191 7.99 10.92 11.71
N GLN A 192 8.09 10.48 10.46
CA GLN A 192 7.13 10.81 9.42
C GLN A 192 5.72 10.30 9.78
N VAL A 193 5.60 9.05 10.25
CA VAL A 193 4.31 8.49 10.66
C VAL A 193 3.68 9.29 11.80
N ARG A 194 4.46 9.64 12.83
CA ARG A 194 3.96 10.45 13.95
C ARG A 194 3.45 11.82 13.52
N ARG A 195 4.12 12.44 12.54
CA ARG A 195 3.80 13.78 12.07
C ARG A 195 2.59 13.80 11.14
N ASP A 196 2.50 12.82 10.22
CA ASP A 196 1.64 12.94 9.05
C ASP A 196 0.41 11.99 9.08
N PHE A 197 0.42 10.95 9.92
CA PHE A 197 -0.62 9.92 9.93
C PHE A 197 -1.37 9.87 11.26
N PRO A 198 -2.71 10.08 11.26
CA PRO A 198 -3.52 10.04 12.48
C PRO A 198 -3.64 8.63 13.05
N SER A 199 -3.66 7.61 12.21
CA SER A 199 -3.81 6.21 12.57
C SER A 199 -2.63 5.37 12.10
N ALA A 200 -2.28 4.36 12.88
CA ALA A 200 -1.26 3.40 12.54
C ALA A 200 -1.66 1.96 12.90
N LEU A 201 -1.03 1.00 12.23
CA LEU A 201 -1.07 -0.42 12.53
C LEU A 201 0.37 -0.89 12.68
N LEU A 202 0.74 -1.38 13.87
CA LEU A 202 2.07 -1.91 14.16
C LEU A 202 2.03 -3.42 14.04
N LEU A 203 2.80 -3.93 13.08
CA LEU A 203 2.85 -5.34 12.71
C LEU A 203 4.23 -5.92 13.02
N ALA A 204 4.23 -7.12 13.60
CA ALA A 204 5.41 -7.97 13.79
C ALA A 204 5.00 -9.43 13.51
N ARG A 205 4.58 -9.73 12.26
CA ARG A 205 3.87 -10.92 11.79
C ARG A 205 2.48 -11.09 12.43
N GLU A 206 2.33 -10.70 13.68
CA GLU A 206 1.07 -10.54 14.39
C GLU A 206 0.79 -9.06 14.62
N LEU A 207 -0.45 -8.75 14.97
CA LEU A 207 -0.82 -7.40 15.36
C LEU A 207 -0.26 -7.08 16.75
N VAL A 208 0.58 -6.05 16.84
CA VAL A 208 1.03 -5.52 18.13
C VAL A 208 0.00 -4.53 18.67
N ASP A 209 -0.40 -3.55 17.85
CA ASP A 209 -1.47 -2.59 18.17
C ASP A 209 -1.98 -1.90 16.89
N ALA A 210 -3.22 -1.38 16.91
CA ALA A 210 -3.85 -0.62 15.85
C ALA A 210 -4.71 0.51 16.40
N GLY A 211 -4.68 1.69 15.79
CA GLY A 211 -5.49 2.84 16.17
C GLY A 211 -4.72 4.15 16.12
N PRO A 212 -4.96 5.12 17.02
CA PRO A 212 -4.28 6.42 17.03
C PRO A 212 -2.77 6.26 17.07
N THR A 213 -2.06 6.93 16.16
CA THR A 213 -0.60 6.80 15.97
C THR A 213 0.19 6.99 17.26
N ALA A 214 -0.18 7.98 18.09
CA ALA A 214 0.53 8.27 19.35
C ALA A 214 0.50 7.08 20.32
N ARG A 215 -0.59 6.31 20.37
CA ARG A 215 -0.73 5.11 21.19
C ARG A 215 0.04 3.93 20.58
N VAL A 216 -0.17 3.72 19.28
CA VAL A 216 0.42 2.57 18.57
C VAL A 216 1.94 2.65 18.59
N LEU A 217 2.53 3.84 18.41
CA LEU A 217 3.98 4.06 18.41
C LEU A 217 4.53 4.42 19.78
N SER A 218 3.92 3.92 20.87
CA SER A 218 4.51 4.01 22.23
C SER A 218 5.81 3.21 22.31
N ALA A 219 6.70 3.59 23.24
CA ALA A 219 7.97 2.90 23.44
C ALA A 219 7.76 1.41 23.77
N ASP A 220 6.77 1.08 24.59
CA ASP A 220 6.45 -0.30 24.98
C ASP A 220 6.02 -1.15 23.77
N ASN A 221 5.16 -0.61 22.89
CA ASN A 221 4.71 -1.31 21.68
C ASN A 221 5.88 -1.52 20.69
N LEU A 222 6.75 -0.53 20.53
CA LEU A 222 7.93 -0.65 19.67
C LEU A 222 8.92 -1.69 20.18
N LEU A 223 9.15 -1.76 21.50
CA LEU A 223 9.95 -2.80 22.14
C LEU A 223 9.33 -4.18 21.95
N ARG A 224 8.01 -4.32 22.15
CA ARG A 224 7.30 -5.57 21.89
C ARG A 224 7.43 -6.03 20.44
N ALA A 225 7.22 -5.13 19.48
CA ALA A 225 7.34 -5.45 18.06
C ALA A 225 8.74 -5.95 17.70
N ARG A 226 9.78 -5.33 18.31
CA ARG A 226 11.16 -5.75 18.10
C ARG A 226 11.43 -7.13 18.71
N ALA A 227 11.03 -7.35 19.96
CA ALA A 227 11.18 -8.64 20.63
C ALA A 227 10.47 -9.78 19.89
N MET A 228 9.24 -9.53 19.37
CA MET A 228 8.50 -10.51 18.57
C MET A 228 9.23 -10.84 17.26
N ALA A 229 9.84 -9.85 16.60
CA ALA A 229 10.60 -10.07 15.37
C ALA A 229 11.90 -10.86 15.61
N GLU A 230 12.57 -10.64 16.74
CA GLU A 230 13.80 -11.34 17.13
C GLU A 230 13.54 -12.76 17.64
N ALA A 231 12.38 -13.02 18.25
CA ALA A 231 11.97 -14.33 18.77
C ALA A 231 11.38 -15.27 17.68
N TRP A 232 11.20 -14.79 16.45
CA TRP A 232 10.59 -15.56 15.41
C TRP A 232 11.53 -16.65 14.90
N ASP A 233 11.08 -17.92 15.00
CA ASP A 233 11.79 -19.06 14.44
C ASP A 233 11.20 -19.39 13.04
N GLU A 234 12.00 -19.18 11.99
CA GLU A 234 11.62 -19.49 10.61
C GLU A 234 11.47 -21.00 10.34
N HIS A 235 11.96 -21.84 11.25
CA HIS A 235 11.90 -23.30 11.17
C HIS A 235 10.84 -23.93 12.08
N ALA A 236 10.06 -23.10 12.80
CA ALA A 236 8.98 -23.59 13.61
C ALA A 236 7.92 -24.30 12.75
N ASP A 237 7.34 -25.38 13.27
CA ASP A 237 6.27 -26.12 12.61
C ASP A 237 5.08 -25.19 12.29
N ALA A 238 4.45 -25.41 11.13
CA ALA A 238 3.27 -24.64 10.72
C ALA A 238 2.16 -24.76 11.78
N CYS A 239 1.55 -23.64 12.13
CA CYS A 239 0.47 -23.63 13.12
C CYS A 239 -0.72 -24.44 12.60
N GLU A 240 -1.03 -25.56 13.24
CA GLU A 240 -2.26 -26.32 12.94
C GLU A 240 -3.45 -25.56 13.50
N VAL A 241 -4.22 -24.91 12.64
CA VAL A 241 -5.51 -24.35 13.02
C VAL A 241 -6.45 -25.51 13.31
N PRO A 242 -7.01 -25.64 14.52
CA PRO A 242 -7.98 -26.69 14.80
C PRO A 242 -9.20 -26.47 13.90
N VAL A 243 -9.39 -27.38 12.95
CA VAL A 243 -10.60 -27.43 12.12
C VAL A 243 -11.78 -27.65 13.06
N ARG A 244 -12.56 -26.58 13.32
CA ARG A 244 -13.85 -26.72 13.95
C ARG A 244 -14.76 -27.44 12.95
N LEU A 245 -14.90 -28.76 13.11
CA LEU A 245 -15.97 -29.50 12.50
C LEU A 245 -17.29 -28.88 12.97
N SER A 246 -17.98 -28.19 12.10
CA SER A 246 -19.37 -27.79 12.31
C SER A 246 -20.22 -29.06 12.30
N ALA A 247 -20.82 -29.38 13.45
CA ALA A 247 -21.88 -30.37 13.62
C ALA A 247 -23.21 -29.81 13.12
#